data_402454a3b666af1fb417d708cccdcec0
#
_entry.id   402454a3b666af1fb417d708cccdcec0
#
_cell.length_a   1.000
_cell.length_b   1.000
_cell.length_c   1.000
_cell.angle_alpha   90.00
_cell.angle_beta   90.00
_cell.angle_gamma   90.00
#
_symmetry.space_group_name_H-M   'P 1'
#
loop_
_entity.id
_entity.type
_entity.pdbx_description
1 polymer ?
#
loop_
_entity_poly.entity_id
_entity_poly.type
_entity_poly.pdbx_seq_one_letter_code
_entity_poly.pdbx_strand_id
1 'polypeptide(L)'
;MKIVSWNVNGLARCRRNGFLKFLADAKPDVLCCQEIKGECPLNVPGYLLFWNPAKRSNYSGTLVLSRRQPLSCQYGLGIDKFDDEGRLITMEYKDYFIVNVYAPNLNTHSSPERLDFRMEWDKVLREFVTKLP
;
A
#
# COMPACT_ATOMS: atom_id res chain seq x y z
N MET A 1 11.27 -16.45 -3.78
CA MET A 1 10.39 -15.51 -3.05
C MET A 1 9.16 -15.22 -3.90
N LYS A 2 7.99 -15.30 -3.29
CA LYS A 2 6.70 -15.02 -3.95
C LYS A 2 6.14 -13.70 -3.44
N ILE A 3 5.99 -12.72 -4.32
CA ILE A 3 5.37 -11.43 -4.02
C ILE A 3 4.05 -11.35 -4.79
N VAL A 4 2.99 -10.95 -4.11
CA VAL A 4 1.68 -10.73 -4.71
C VAL A 4 1.27 -9.27 -4.47
N SER A 5 0.74 -8.63 -5.50
CA SER A 5 0.12 -7.30 -5.41
C SER A 5 -1.35 -7.40 -5.76
N TRP A 6 -2.20 -6.80 -4.92
CA TRP A 6 -3.64 -6.94 -5.05
C TRP A 6 -4.38 -5.66 -4.62
N ASN A 7 -5.07 -5.03 -5.56
CA ASN A 7 -6.05 -4.00 -5.20
C ASN A 7 -7.31 -4.70 -4.69
N VAL A 8 -7.54 -4.63 -3.39
CA VAL A 8 -8.61 -5.39 -2.73
C VAL A 8 -9.97 -4.68 -2.75
N ASN A 9 -10.00 -3.42 -3.18
CA ASN A 9 -11.23 -2.60 -3.24
C ASN A 9 -12.08 -2.72 -1.97
N GLY A 10 -11.44 -2.43 -0.83
CA GLY A 10 -12.02 -2.59 0.50
C GLY A 10 -11.64 -3.92 1.14
N LEU A 11 -10.75 -3.87 2.14
CA LEU A 11 -10.24 -5.07 2.81
C LEU A 11 -11.35 -5.83 3.56
N ALA A 12 -12.25 -5.13 4.23
CA ALA A 12 -13.35 -5.77 4.97
C ALA A 12 -14.25 -6.60 4.05
N ARG A 13 -14.60 -6.05 2.88
CA ARG A 13 -15.35 -6.77 1.85
C ARG A 13 -14.57 -7.95 1.30
N CYS A 14 -13.29 -7.75 1.01
CA CYS A 14 -12.42 -8.79 0.48
C CYS A 14 -12.28 -9.96 1.47
N ARG A 15 -12.18 -9.68 2.77
CA ARG A 15 -12.15 -10.70 3.82
C ARG A 15 -13.41 -11.59 3.81
N ARG A 16 -14.59 -10.98 3.66
CA ARG A 16 -15.84 -11.74 3.57
C ARG A 16 -15.89 -12.61 2.31
N ASN A 17 -15.15 -12.28 1.28
CA ASN A 17 -15.16 -12.93 -0.02
C ASN A 17 -13.94 -13.83 -0.30
N GLY A 18 -13.23 -14.27 0.74
CA GLY A 18 -12.20 -15.29 0.60
C GLY A 18 -10.75 -14.82 0.69
N PHE A 19 -10.48 -13.63 1.22
CA PHE A 19 -9.12 -13.13 1.39
C PHE A 19 -8.21 -14.09 2.17
N LEU A 20 -8.68 -14.61 3.31
CA LEU A 20 -7.89 -15.54 4.14
C LEU A 20 -7.67 -16.87 3.45
N LYS A 21 -8.66 -17.35 2.68
CA LYS A 21 -8.50 -18.57 1.88
C LYS A 21 -7.44 -18.37 0.79
N PHE A 22 -7.47 -17.23 0.11
CA PHE A 22 -6.43 -16.89 -0.86
C PHE A 22 -5.03 -16.92 -0.24
N LEU A 23 -4.85 -16.33 0.93
CA LEU A 23 -3.56 -16.33 1.63
C LEU A 23 -3.12 -17.76 1.98
N ALA A 24 -4.03 -18.60 2.44
CA ALA A 24 -3.75 -19.99 2.80
C ALA A 24 -3.33 -20.82 1.58
N ASP A 25 -3.93 -20.56 0.43
CA ASP A 25 -3.66 -21.29 -0.82
C ASP A 25 -2.41 -20.76 -1.52
N ALA A 26 -2.30 -19.46 -1.69
CA ALA A 26 -1.19 -18.82 -2.42
C ALA A 26 0.11 -18.77 -1.62
N LYS A 27 0.03 -18.63 -0.31
CA LYS A 27 1.18 -18.56 0.61
C LYS A 27 2.28 -17.59 0.16
N PRO A 28 1.95 -16.32 -0.15
CA PRO A 28 2.97 -15.36 -0.57
C PRO A 28 3.96 -15.10 0.56
N ASP A 29 5.22 -14.81 0.21
CA ASP A 29 6.20 -14.29 1.16
C ASP A 29 5.88 -12.85 1.54
N VAL A 30 5.41 -12.06 0.56
CA VAL A 30 4.94 -10.69 0.75
C VAL A 30 3.66 -10.49 -0.05
N LEU A 31 2.65 -9.92 0.60
CA LEU A 31 1.41 -9.47 -0.06
C LEU A 31 1.30 -7.96 0.11
N CYS A 32 1.23 -7.26 -1.03
CA CYS A 32 1.00 -5.82 -1.10
C CYS A 32 -0.45 -5.57 -1.48
N CYS A 33 -1.20 -4.89 -0.62
CA CYS A 33 -2.59 -4.53 -0.89
C CYS A 33 -2.74 -3.03 -1.09
N GLN A 34 -3.62 -2.66 -2.01
CA GLN A 34 -4.01 -1.29 -2.26
C GLN A 34 -5.52 -1.15 -2.08
N GLU A 35 -5.96 0.06 -1.79
CA GLU A 35 -7.37 0.41 -1.64
C GLU A 35 -8.06 -0.39 -0.52
N ILE A 36 -7.45 -0.39 0.66
CA ILE A 36 -7.96 -1.12 1.81
C ILE A 36 -9.22 -0.51 2.43
N LYS A 37 -9.45 0.79 2.25
CA LYS A 37 -10.68 1.54 2.62
C LYS A 37 -11.13 1.32 4.06
N GLY A 38 -10.32 1.73 5.03
CA GLY A 38 -10.75 1.72 6.42
C GLY A 38 -9.74 1.13 7.39
N GLU A 39 -10.21 0.79 8.57
CA GLU A 39 -9.40 0.17 9.61
C GLU A 39 -9.00 -1.26 9.26
N CYS A 40 -7.85 -1.67 9.73
CA CYS A 40 -7.34 -3.00 9.51
C CYS A 40 -7.20 -3.77 10.82
N PRO A 41 -8.29 -4.34 11.36
CA PRO A 41 -8.21 -5.20 12.53
C PRO A 41 -7.74 -6.63 12.17
N LEU A 42 -6.91 -6.75 11.14
CA LEU A 42 -6.52 -8.04 10.58
C LEU A 42 -5.30 -8.59 11.33
N ASN A 43 -5.43 -9.77 11.89
CA ASN A 43 -4.32 -10.55 12.38
C ASN A 43 -4.24 -11.86 11.58
N VAL A 44 -3.13 -12.05 10.87
CA VAL A 44 -2.90 -13.26 10.07
C VAL A 44 -1.72 -14.00 10.65
N PRO A 45 -1.92 -15.21 11.22
CA PRO A 45 -0.82 -15.99 11.75
C PRO A 45 0.26 -16.24 10.71
N GLY A 46 1.52 -16.04 11.10
CA GLY A 46 2.67 -16.21 10.21
C GLY A 46 3.03 -14.99 9.37
N TYR A 47 2.28 -13.89 9.49
CA TYR A 47 2.59 -12.63 8.81
C TYR A 47 2.73 -11.47 9.79
N LEU A 48 3.69 -10.61 9.51
CA LEU A 48 3.78 -9.27 10.09
C LEU A 48 2.94 -8.33 9.24
N LEU A 49 2.22 -7.42 9.88
CA LEU A 49 1.29 -6.52 9.24
C LEU A 49 1.79 -5.08 9.33
N PHE A 50 1.83 -4.40 8.18
CA PHE A 50 2.17 -2.99 8.06
C PHE A 50 1.02 -2.29 7.33
N TRP A 51 0.48 -1.25 7.96
CA TRP A 51 -0.75 -0.61 7.50
C TRP A 51 -0.59 0.91 7.46
N ASN A 52 -0.96 1.49 6.33
CA ASN A 52 -0.95 2.94 6.11
C ASN A 52 -2.33 3.40 5.64
N PRO A 53 -3.23 3.78 6.57
CA PRO A 53 -4.57 4.23 6.20
C PRO A 53 -4.57 5.66 5.68
N ALA A 54 -5.59 6.01 4.87
CA ALA A 54 -5.88 7.41 4.60
C ALA A 54 -6.49 8.08 5.83
N LYS A 55 -6.30 9.38 5.97
CA LYS A 55 -6.98 10.18 7.00
C LYS A 55 -8.49 10.20 6.78
N ARG A 56 -8.91 10.23 5.53
CA ARG A 56 -10.33 10.15 5.15
C ARG A 56 -10.86 8.73 5.32
N SER A 57 -12.01 8.57 5.97
CA SER A 57 -12.70 7.28 6.13
C SER A 57 -13.09 6.65 4.80
N ASN A 58 -13.11 5.33 4.73
CA ASN A 58 -13.52 4.54 3.56
C ASN A 58 -12.87 4.96 2.25
N TYR A 59 -11.60 5.30 2.30
CA TYR A 59 -10.88 5.84 1.16
C TYR A 59 -9.44 5.37 1.13
N SER A 60 -8.93 4.97 -0.07
CA SER A 60 -7.51 4.69 -0.30
C SER A 60 -6.89 3.72 0.72
N GLY A 61 -5.65 3.96 1.12
CA GLY A 61 -4.92 3.15 2.09
C GLY A 61 -4.19 1.96 1.48
N THR A 62 -3.04 1.63 2.07
CA THR A 62 -2.20 0.50 1.67
C THR A 62 -1.88 -0.40 2.85
N LEU A 63 -1.55 -1.65 2.55
CA LEU A 63 -1.22 -2.67 3.52
C LEU A 63 -0.13 -3.58 2.95
N VAL A 64 0.79 -4.02 3.80
CA VAL A 64 1.72 -5.10 3.47
C VAL A 64 1.63 -6.18 4.54
N LEU A 65 1.51 -7.42 4.10
CA LEU A 65 1.74 -8.60 4.93
C LEU A 65 3.08 -9.22 4.53
N SER A 66 3.97 -9.44 5.49
CA SER A 66 5.28 -10.02 5.25
C SER A 66 5.57 -11.17 6.21
N ARG A 67 6.12 -12.26 5.70
CA ARG A 67 6.59 -13.36 6.54
C ARG A 67 7.91 -13.05 7.22
N ARG A 68 8.67 -12.11 6.67
CA ARG A 68 9.99 -11.72 7.19
C ARG A 68 9.94 -10.34 7.82
N GLN A 69 10.70 -10.18 8.90
CA GLN A 69 10.91 -8.87 9.50
C GLN A 69 11.76 -8.00 8.54
N PRO A 70 11.28 -6.83 8.11
CA PRO A 70 12.10 -5.89 7.37
C PRO A 70 13.12 -5.22 8.29
N LEU A 71 14.19 -4.68 7.72
CA LEU A 71 15.15 -3.83 8.44
C LEU A 71 14.52 -2.51 8.86
N SER A 72 13.70 -1.94 7.98
CA SER A 72 12.90 -0.74 8.25
C SER A 72 11.60 -0.74 7.45
N CYS A 73 10.65 0.06 7.91
CA CYS A 73 9.40 0.32 7.20
C CYS A 73 9.13 1.82 7.25
N GLN A 74 8.94 2.43 6.08
CA GLN A 74 8.58 3.82 5.95
C GLN A 74 7.19 3.96 5.34
N TYR A 75 6.38 4.84 5.91
CA TYR A 75 5.04 5.18 5.42
C TYR A 75 5.07 6.53 4.72
N GLY A 76 4.64 6.56 3.45
CA GLY A 76 4.55 7.78 2.68
C GLY A 76 5.87 8.27 2.09
N LEU A 77 5.81 9.45 1.49
CA LEU A 77 6.91 10.12 0.80
C LEU A 77 7.67 11.13 1.69
N GLY A 78 7.17 11.36 2.90
CA GLY A 78 7.70 12.39 3.81
C GLY A 78 7.17 13.79 3.53
N ILE A 79 6.06 13.91 2.79
CA ILE A 79 5.43 15.18 2.42
C ILE A 79 3.93 15.08 2.75
N ASP A 80 3.47 15.87 3.72
CA ASP A 80 2.12 15.76 4.30
C ASP A 80 1.02 15.76 3.25
N LYS A 81 1.05 16.67 2.27
CA LYS A 81 0.01 16.76 1.25
C LYS A 81 -0.12 15.50 0.38
N PHE A 82 0.93 14.69 0.28
CA PHE A 82 0.92 13.43 -0.46
C PHE A 82 0.66 12.22 0.43
N ASP A 83 0.87 12.35 1.74
CA ASP A 83 0.86 11.24 2.68
C ASP A 83 -0.49 11.07 3.40
N ASP A 84 -1.43 12.02 3.20
CA ASP A 84 -2.75 11.98 3.83
C ASP A 84 -3.65 10.85 3.33
N GLU A 85 -3.34 10.28 2.18
CA GLU A 85 -4.17 9.26 1.54
C GLU A 85 -3.65 7.82 1.72
N GLY A 86 -2.56 7.62 2.47
CA GLY A 86 -2.04 6.29 2.79
C GLY A 86 -1.64 5.46 1.57
N ARG A 87 -0.90 6.06 0.61
CA ARG A 87 -0.65 5.47 -0.70
C ARG A 87 0.65 4.72 -0.86
N LEU A 88 1.55 4.82 0.13
CA LEU A 88 2.90 4.26 0.00
C LEU A 88 3.36 3.58 1.28
N ILE A 89 3.89 2.36 1.13
CA ILE A 89 4.65 1.67 2.16
C ILE A 89 5.96 1.20 1.53
N THR A 90 7.09 1.59 2.12
CA THR A 90 8.42 1.17 1.70
C THR A 90 9.01 0.25 2.73
N MET A 91 9.31 -0.98 2.35
CA MET A 91 9.91 -2.01 3.19
C MET A 91 11.37 -2.21 2.76
N GLU A 92 12.29 -2.05 3.69
CA GLU A 92 13.71 -2.32 3.46
C GLU A 92 14.06 -3.73 3.93
N TYR A 93 14.68 -4.50 3.05
CA TYR A 93 15.29 -5.78 3.37
C TYR A 93 16.79 -5.73 3.08
N LYS A 94 17.52 -6.76 3.45
CA LYS A 94 18.99 -6.76 3.34
C LYS A 94 19.50 -6.43 1.93
N ASP A 95 18.86 -6.99 0.91
CA ASP A 95 19.37 -6.93 -0.47
C ASP A 95 18.41 -6.25 -1.45
N TYR A 96 17.25 -5.74 -0.97
CA TYR A 96 16.23 -5.14 -1.82
C TYR A 96 15.25 -4.30 -1.02
N PHE A 97 14.49 -3.47 -1.74
CA PHE A 97 13.33 -2.75 -1.23
C PHE A 97 12.06 -3.26 -1.89
N ILE A 98 10.96 -3.26 -1.15
CA ILE A 98 9.61 -3.43 -1.69
C ILE A 98 8.86 -2.13 -1.45
N VAL A 99 8.36 -1.54 -2.53
CA VAL A 99 7.57 -0.31 -2.48
C VAL A 99 6.16 -0.62 -2.92
N ASN A 100 5.23 -0.64 -1.97
CA ASN A 100 3.81 -0.84 -2.24
C ASN A 100 3.18 0.53 -2.55
N VAL A 101 2.65 0.69 -3.75
CA VAL A 101 2.16 1.97 -4.26
C VAL A 101 0.70 1.83 -4.70
N TYR A 102 -0.14 2.76 -4.23
CA TYR A 102 -1.47 2.99 -4.79
C TYR A 102 -1.54 4.40 -5.37
N ALA A 103 -1.27 4.53 -6.67
CA ALA A 103 -1.24 5.82 -7.35
C ALA A 103 -2.60 6.54 -7.27
N PRO A 104 -2.63 7.89 -7.10
CA PRO A 104 -3.87 8.64 -7.10
C PRO A 104 -4.66 8.42 -8.38
N ASN A 105 -5.92 8.01 -8.25
CA ASN A 105 -6.77 7.71 -9.39
C ASN A 105 -7.31 8.99 -10.03
N LEU A 106 -7.41 8.96 -11.37
CA LEU A 106 -8.04 9.99 -12.18
C LEU A 106 -9.16 9.34 -12.99
N ASN A 107 -10.27 10.09 -13.14
CA ASN A 107 -11.39 9.69 -13.99
C ASN A 107 -11.86 10.90 -14.81
N THR A 108 -12.88 10.72 -15.64
CA THR A 108 -13.42 11.78 -16.50
C THR A 108 -14.02 12.98 -15.72
N HIS A 109 -14.25 12.82 -14.42
CA HIS A 109 -14.80 13.86 -13.54
C HIS A 109 -13.74 14.47 -12.60
N SER A 110 -12.46 14.09 -12.76
CA SER A 110 -11.38 14.65 -11.95
C SER A 110 -11.16 16.13 -12.29
N SER A 111 -10.96 16.95 -11.26
CA SER A 111 -10.68 18.37 -11.42
C SER A 111 -9.27 18.59 -12.02
N PRO A 112 -9.02 19.78 -12.62
CA PRO A 112 -7.64 20.15 -13.04
C PRO A 112 -6.65 20.10 -11.88
N GLU A 113 -7.07 20.49 -10.67
CA GLU A 113 -6.24 20.45 -9.46
C GLU A 113 -5.87 19.00 -9.10
N ARG A 114 -6.78 18.04 -9.31
CA ARG A 114 -6.52 16.63 -9.08
C ARG A 114 -5.51 16.08 -10.08
N LEU A 115 -5.57 16.50 -11.32
CA LEU A 115 -4.56 16.15 -12.33
C LEU A 115 -3.18 16.70 -11.94
N ASP A 116 -3.10 17.96 -11.53
CA ASP A 116 -1.84 18.58 -11.09
C ASP A 116 -1.27 17.84 -9.88
N PHE A 117 -2.11 17.49 -8.91
CA PHE A 117 -1.73 16.68 -7.76
C PHE A 117 -1.12 15.35 -8.18
N ARG A 118 -1.75 14.65 -9.13
CA ARG A 118 -1.24 13.36 -9.64
C ARG A 118 0.10 13.53 -10.33
N MET A 119 0.29 14.55 -11.14
CA MET A 119 1.54 14.80 -11.84
C MET A 119 2.68 15.12 -10.90
N GLU A 120 2.43 15.96 -9.87
CA GLU A 120 3.41 16.22 -8.82
C GLU A 120 3.74 14.95 -8.02
N TRP A 121 2.72 14.17 -7.68
CA TRP A 121 2.87 12.93 -6.94
C TRP A 121 3.76 11.94 -7.70
N ASP A 122 3.53 11.76 -9.01
CA ASP A 122 4.34 10.89 -9.86
C ASP A 122 5.80 11.34 -9.90
N LYS A 123 6.05 12.66 -9.97
CA LYS A 123 7.40 13.22 -9.96
C LYS A 123 8.09 12.95 -8.63
N VAL A 124 7.42 13.22 -7.52
CA VAL A 124 7.98 13.03 -6.17
C VAL A 124 8.22 11.53 -5.90
N LEU A 125 7.32 10.65 -6.32
CA LEU A 125 7.52 9.21 -6.19
C LEU A 125 8.77 8.76 -6.96
N ARG A 126 8.96 9.23 -8.19
CA ARG A 126 10.14 8.88 -8.98
C ARG A 126 11.42 9.36 -8.29
N GLU A 127 11.45 10.58 -7.79
CA GLU A 127 12.59 11.11 -7.05
C GLU A 127 12.87 10.30 -5.78
N PHE A 128 11.82 9.93 -5.05
CA PHE A 128 11.92 9.11 -3.84
C PHE A 128 12.53 7.75 -4.13
N VAL A 129 12.00 7.02 -5.12
CA VAL A 129 12.49 5.68 -5.46
C VAL A 129 13.94 5.73 -5.97
N THR A 130 14.30 6.75 -6.74
CA THR A 130 15.65 6.91 -7.26
C THR A 130 16.69 7.13 -6.16
N LYS A 131 16.27 7.68 -5.01
CA LYS A 131 17.15 7.94 -3.86
C LYS A 131 17.26 6.77 -2.89
N LEU A 132 16.51 5.70 -3.09
CA LEU A 132 16.66 4.50 -2.25
C LEU A 132 18.06 3.91 -2.46
N PRO A 133 18.74 3.50 -1.37
CA PRO A 133 20.10 2.93 -1.45
C PRO A 133 20.21 1.68 -2.31
#